data_b116477337ed65b274155053d3aea78e
#
_entry.id   b116477337ed65b274155053d3aea78e
#
_cell.length_a   1.000
_cell.length_b   1.000
_cell.length_c   1.000
_cell.angle_alpha   90.00
_cell.angle_beta   90.00
_cell.angle_gamma   90.00
#
_symmetry.space_group_name_H-M   'P 1'
#
loop_
_entity.id
_entity.type
_entity.pdbx_description
1 polymer ?
#
loop_
_entity_poly.entity_id
_entity_poly.type
_entity_poly.pdbx_seq_one_letter_code
_entity_poly.pdbx_strand_id
1 'polypeptide(L)'
;MNIDVRDKGKAAVSTTGEGNVSIELNGGSTLRSGYEHAGLEKNNGGSLTIADEDKNGKLTARGGQQGAGIGGGSGKDGSNIFITGGGVNAIGGLAAAGIGGGLGGNGSNITISGGKVGATNGLNGAGIGGGQHGSGSNITISGGEVNAIGGKSGAGIGGGHTGDGSDITISGGEVSASGGENGAGIGGGVYGKGEGITVSGNAQLKVRGGSVHGDYGTGAGIGGGGSYGTDGAEVEPDICALNPGGKIEYYAPRSSMSGTPNKTVTNPTGDFVWDSGTVTTPATCTGKGVRTYTCTSSSHTKTEDIPALNHSFAGQEYVSDNNATCEQDGTKTAKCVRYGTGGCTETDTVTDTGSKLGHLFEDYVSNNDATCEQDGTKTAKCVRYGTGGCTATDTVTDMGSKLGHSFEEYVSDNNATYESDGTKTAKCVRYDQCGQTHTIPDVGSRLKISPLYRVTDKDGRNMAYTAEQAGGVLTVTVDADFAILTGSLSGIRTLKAQGVEKIVFVTKGAASAFALADLLENGSTGKTYKLTHDGKTVTFTLGKDMADVSAILTKP
;
A
#
# COMPACT_ATOMS: atom_id res chain seq x y z
N MET A 1 -19.89 11.34 -29.73
CA MET A 1 -19.14 10.15 -30.21
C MET A 1 -20.02 8.92 -30.05
N ASN A 2 -20.05 8.02 -31.04
CA ASN A 2 -20.78 6.75 -30.96
C ASN A 2 -19.84 5.60 -31.30
N ILE A 3 -19.59 4.72 -30.31
CA ILE A 3 -18.75 3.54 -30.49
C ILE A 3 -19.57 2.32 -30.08
N ASP A 4 -19.81 1.44 -31.04
CA ASP A 4 -20.51 0.16 -30.84
C ASP A 4 -19.59 -0.98 -31.27
N VAL A 5 -19.11 -1.75 -30.31
CA VAL A 5 -18.20 -2.88 -30.50
C VAL A 5 -18.76 -4.16 -29.89
N ARG A 6 -20.07 -4.25 -29.69
CA ARG A 6 -20.75 -5.40 -29.04
C ARG A 6 -20.34 -6.75 -29.61
N ASP A 7 -20.19 -6.80 -30.92
CA ASP A 7 -19.89 -8.05 -31.63
C ASP A 7 -18.39 -8.30 -31.81
N LYS A 8 -17.52 -7.45 -31.20
CA LYS A 8 -16.06 -7.50 -31.40
C LYS A 8 -15.28 -7.96 -30.20
N GLY A 9 -15.94 -8.32 -29.08
CA GLY A 9 -15.27 -8.77 -27.86
C GLY A 9 -14.25 -7.76 -27.32
N LYS A 10 -14.56 -6.46 -27.38
CA LYS A 10 -13.68 -5.37 -26.95
C LYS A 10 -14.45 -4.32 -26.14
N ALA A 11 -13.71 -3.52 -25.38
CA ALA A 11 -14.23 -2.30 -24.78
C ALA A 11 -14.42 -1.21 -25.85
N ALA A 12 -15.51 -0.44 -25.74
CA ALA A 12 -15.72 0.73 -26.59
C ALA A 12 -14.69 1.83 -26.31
N VAL A 13 -14.46 2.08 -25.02
CA VAL A 13 -13.39 2.94 -24.52
C VAL A 13 -12.81 2.29 -23.28
N SER A 14 -11.49 2.19 -23.19
CA SER A 14 -10.77 1.68 -22.02
C SER A 14 -9.68 2.65 -21.61
N THR A 15 -9.59 2.93 -20.31
CA THR A 15 -8.49 3.70 -19.73
C THR A 15 -7.36 2.76 -19.35
N THR A 16 -6.11 3.19 -19.50
CA THR A 16 -4.92 2.38 -19.20
C THR A 16 -3.82 3.22 -18.56
N GLY A 17 -2.81 2.55 -17.99
CA GLY A 17 -1.68 3.21 -17.33
C GLY A 17 -1.95 3.49 -15.83
N GLU A 18 -1.00 4.16 -15.18
CA GLU A 18 -1.04 4.40 -13.72
C GLU A 18 -1.61 5.78 -13.35
N GLY A 19 -1.81 6.65 -14.34
CA GLY A 19 -2.25 8.04 -14.11
C GLY A 19 -3.74 8.19 -13.91
N ASN A 20 -4.14 9.39 -13.45
CA ASN A 20 -5.52 9.82 -13.42
C ASN A 20 -6.02 10.14 -14.83
N VAL A 21 -7.26 9.79 -15.12
CA VAL A 21 -7.94 10.09 -16.39
C VAL A 21 -9.12 11.00 -16.09
N SER A 22 -9.23 12.11 -16.82
CA SER A 22 -10.41 12.99 -16.82
C SER A 22 -11.05 13.01 -18.20
N ILE A 23 -12.35 12.81 -18.23
CA ILE A 23 -13.18 12.89 -19.43
C ILE A 23 -14.13 14.07 -19.26
N GLU A 24 -13.92 15.09 -20.07
CA GLU A 24 -14.86 16.20 -20.20
C GLU A 24 -15.91 15.83 -21.23
N LEU A 25 -17.18 15.86 -20.82
CA LEU A 25 -18.29 15.57 -21.69
C LEU A 25 -18.65 16.81 -22.54
N ASN A 26 -18.86 16.60 -23.85
CA ASN A 26 -19.34 17.63 -24.76
C ASN A 26 -20.31 17.00 -25.74
N GLY A 27 -21.57 17.42 -25.71
CA GLY A 27 -22.64 16.82 -26.52
C GLY A 27 -22.91 15.35 -26.16
N GLY A 28 -23.51 14.62 -27.07
CA GLY A 28 -23.93 13.24 -26.84
C GLY A 28 -22.88 12.19 -27.20
N SER A 29 -22.58 11.29 -26.30
CA SER A 29 -21.70 10.13 -26.53
C SER A 29 -22.40 8.83 -26.16
N THR A 30 -22.23 7.80 -26.97
CA THR A 30 -22.76 6.46 -26.71
C THR A 30 -21.65 5.43 -26.88
N LEU A 31 -21.45 4.63 -25.87
CA LEU A 31 -20.45 3.57 -25.82
C LEU A 31 -21.16 2.22 -25.56
N ARG A 32 -20.89 1.23 -26.39
CA ARG A 32 -21.44 -0.13 -26.29
C ARG A 32 -20.32 -1.14 -26.45
N SER A 33 -20.03 -1.88 -25.44
CA SER A 33 -18.91 -2.82 -25.38
C SER A 33 -19.32 -4.26 -25.62
N GLY A 34 -18.33 -5.09 -25.92
CA GLY A 34 -18.48 -6.54 -26.09
C GLY A 34 -18.68 -7.25 -24.76
N TYR A 35 -18.89 -8.55 -24.80
CA TYR A 35 -19.44 -9.45 -23.78
C TYR A 35 -18.85 -9.24 -22.38
N GLU A 36 -17.52 -9.20 -22.24
CA GLU A 36 -16.81 -9.12 -20.95
C GLU A 36 -16.41 -7.71 -20.53
N HIS A 37 -16.66 -6.72 -21.38
CA HIS A 37 -16.12 -5.38 -21.23
C HIS A 37 -17.13 -4.36 -20.73
N ALA A 38 -16.65 -3.41 -19.93
CA ALA A 38 -17.47 -2.28 -19.51
C ALA A 38 -17.69 -1.27 -20.65
N GLY A 39 -18.80 -0.56 -20.63
CA GLY A 39 -19.13 0.48 -21.61
C GLY A 39 -18.06 1.56 -21.69
N LEU A 40 -17.67 2.10 -20.54
CA LEU A 40 -16.45 2.86 -20.30
C LEU A 40 -15.62 2.05 -19.31
N GLU A 41 -14.60 1.40 -19.81
CA GLU A 41 -13.82 0.44 -19.03
C GLU A 41 -12.65 1.11 -18.33
N LYS A 42 -12.63 1.01 -17.00
CA LYS A 42 -11.59 1.57 -16.17
C LYS A 42 -10.53 0.50 -15.85
N ASN A 43 -9.38 0.62 -16.50
CA ASN A 43 -8.23 -0.25 -16.28
C ASN A 43 -6.95 0.52 -15.86
N ASN A 44 -7.03 1.83 -15.65
CA ASN A 44 -5.91 2.62 -15.14
C ASN A 44 -5.75 2.45 -13.63
N GLY A 45 -4.53 2.57 -13.11
CA GLY A 45 -4.25 2.52 -11.67
C GLY A 45 -4.77 3.73 -10.90
N GLY A 46 -4.81 4.91 -11.52
CA GLY A 46 -5.32 6.14 -10.93
C GLY A 46 -6.84 6.27 -10.94
N SER A 47 -7.35 7.48 -10.86
CA SER A 47 -8.78 7.78 -10.89
C SER A 47 -9.32 7.90 -12.31
N LEU A 48 -10.65 7.72 -12.45
CA LEU A 48 -11.45 8.11 -13.62
C LEU A 48 -12.43 9.20 -13.19
N THR A 49 -12.28 10.39 -13.74
CA THR A 49 -13.20 11.51 -13.50
C THR A 49 -14.04 11.76 -14.75
N ILE A 50 -15.35 11.91 -14.57
CA ILE A 50 -16.29 12.33 -15.62
C ILE A 50 -16.83 13.70 -15.21
N ALA A 51 -16.56 14.70 -16.01
CA ALA A 51 -16.91 16.09 -15.80
C ALA A 51 -17.72 16.67 -16.96
N ASP A 52 -18.38 17.77 -16.74
CA ASP A 52 -19.12 18.53 -17.74
C ASP A 52 -19.25 19.99 -17.27
N GLU A 53 -18.23 20.79 -17.57
CA GLU A 53 -18.18 22.20 -17.18
C GLU A 53 -19.24 23.03 -17.92
N ASP A 54 -19.46 22.72 -19.19
CA ASP A 54 -20.41 23.45 -20.07
C ASP A 54 -21.88 23.02 -19.86
N LYS A 55 -22.15 21.98 -19.07
CA LYS A 55 -23.48 21.42 -18.75
C LYS A 55 -24.27 20.97 -19.99
N ASN A 56 -23.60 20.58 -21.05
CA ASN A 56 -24.21 20.14 -22.31
C ASN A 56 -23.92 18.67 -22.66
N GLY A 57 -23.04 18.05 -21.89
CA GLY A 57 -22.51 16.73 -22.12
C GLY A 57 -23.44 15.59 -21.70
N LYS A 58 -23.52 14.56 -22.51
CA LYS A 58 -24.26 13.33 -22.21
C LYS A 58 -23.43 12.12 -22.57
N LEU A 59 -23.34 11.17 -21.65
CA LEU A 59 -22.71 9.88 -21.86
C LEU A 59 -23.73 8.77 -21.62
N THR A 60 -23.94 7.92 -22.62
CA THR A 60 -24.58 6.62 -22.43
C THR A 60 -23.53 5.54 -22.58
N ALA A 61 -23.22 4.87 -21.48
CA ALA A 61 -22.24 3.78 -21.45
C ALA A 61 -22.93 2.45 -21.12
N ARG A 62 -22.86 1.51 -22.05
CA ARG A 62 -23.47 0.19 -21.90
C ARG A 62 -22.40 -0.90 -21.94
N GLY A 63 -22.28 -1.64 -20.87
CA GLY A 63 -21.43 -2.81 -20.78
C GLY A 63 -21.97 -4.00 -21.58
N GLY A 64 -21.08 -4.93 -21.89
CA GLY A 64 -21.45 -6.26 -22.33
C GLY A 64 -22.08 -7.07 -21.18
N GLN A 65 -22.40 -8.34 -21.39
CA GLN A 65 -23.16 -9.12 -20.41
C GLN A 65 -22.48 -9.22 -19.03
N GLN A 66 -21.15 -9.19 -18.99
CA GLN A 66 -20.35 -9.30 -17.77
C GLN A 66 -19.61 -8.01 -17.38
N GLY A 67 -19.73 -6.95 -18.16
CA GLY A 67 -19.08 -5.67 -17.92
C GLY A 67 -20.01 -4.62 -17.35
N ALA A 68 -19.48 -3.73 -16.51
CA ALA A 68 -20.21 -2.58 -15.98
C ALA A 68 -20.61 -1.59 -17.10
N GLY A 69 -21.58 -0.73 -16.83
CA GLY A 69 -21.81 0.43 -17.69
C GLY A 69 -20.58 1.33 -17.70
N ILE A 70 -20.12 1.71 -16.52
CA ILE A 70 -18.87 2.46 -16.27
C ILE A 70 -18.12 1.74 -15.15
N GLY A 71 -16.88 1.32 -15.40
CA GLY A 71 -16.06 0.67 -14.38
C GLY A 71 -15.36 -0.60 -14.85
N GLY A 72 -15.50 -1.70 -14.11
CA GLY A 72 -14.81 -2.96 -14.39
C GLY A 72 -15.41 -3.78 -15.53
N GLY A 73 -14.57 -4.43 -16.32
CA GLY A 73 -14.94 -5.58 -17.13
C GLY A 73 -15.13 -6.83 -16.29
N SER A 74 -15.35 -7.99 -16.92
CA SER A 74 -15.51 -9.28 -16.21
C SER A 74 -14.34 -9.58 -15.29
N GLY A 75 -14.58 -9.95 -14.04
CA GLY A 75 -13.57 -10.23 -13.02
C GLY A 75 -12.80 -9.02 -12.53
N LYS A 76 -13.24 -7.79 -12.85
CA LYS A 76 -12.54 -6.56 -12.50
C LYS A 76 -13.39 -5.66 -11.61
N ASP A 77 -12.73 -5.05 -10.63
CA ASP A 77 -13.31 -4.01 -9.80
C ASP A 77 -13.53 -2.71 -10.60
N GLY A 78 -14.55 -1.95 -10.20
CA GLY A 78 -14.74 -0.57 -10.62
C GLY A 78 -14.47 0.36 -9.46
N SER A 79 -13.28 0.91 -9.37
CA SER A 79 -12.85 1.73 -8.24
C SER A 79 -12.29 3.08 -8.66
N ASN A 80 -12.26 4.04 -7.69
CA ASN A 80 -11.75 5.40 -7.91
C ASN A 80 -12.45 6.11 -9.09
N ILE A 81 -13.78 6.08 -9.10
CA ILE A 81 -14.64 6.69 -10.10
C ILE A 81 -15.27 7.96 -9.53
N PHE A 82 -15.11 9.07 -10.21
CA PHE A 82 -15.62 10.38 -9.82
C PHE A 82 -16.53 10.92 -10.90
N ILE A 83 -17.77 11.30 -10.56
CA ILE A 83 -18.69 11.96 -11.47
C ILE A 83 -19.02 13.33 -10.89
N THR A 84 -18.57 14.38 -11.55
CA THR A 84 -18.72 15.77 -11.08
C THR A 84 -19.76 16.55 -11.88
N GLY A 85 -20.17 16.04 -13.05
CA GLY A 85 -21.14 16.71 -13.93
C GLY A 85 -21.68 15.81 -15.04
N GLY A 86 -22.52 16.38 -15.88
CA GLY A 86 -23.06 15.78 -17.09
C GLY A 86 -24.29 14.90 -16.92
N GLY A 87 -24.85 14.53 -18.06
CA GLY A 87 -25.92 13.54 -18.14
C GLY A 87 -25.34 12.14 -18.35
N VAL A 88 -25.12 11.40 -17.29
CA VAL A 88 -24.50 10.07 -17.36
C VAL A 88 -25.57 8.99 -17.24
N ASN A 89 -25.64 8.11 -18.24
CA ASN A 89 -26.51 6.94 -18.23
C ASN A 89 -25.65 5.69 -18.36
N ALA A 90 -25.41 5.04 -17.24
CA ALA A 90 -24.57 3.85 -17.12
C ALA A 90 -25.45 2.60 -17.01
N ILE A 91 -25.32 1.71 -17.98
CA ILE A 91 -26.13 0.49 -18.09
C ILE A 91 -25.19 -0.71 -18.01
N GLY A 92 -25.21 -1.40 -16.88
CA GLY A 92 -24.46 -2.64 -16.70
C GLY A 92 -25.03 -3.80 -17.52
N GLY A 93 -24.22 -4.80 -17.73
CA GLY A 93 -24.64 -6.07 -18.29
C GLY A 93 -25.53 -6.90 -17.34
N LEU A 94 -25.75 -8.15 -17.66
CA LEU A 94 -26.60 -9.04 -16.83
C LEU A 94 -26.00 -9.29 -15.45
N ALA A 95 -24.67 -9.36 -15.37
CA ALA A 95 -23.96 -9.74 -14.14
C ALA A 95 -23.07 -8.63 -13.54
N ALA A 96 -23.17 -7.39 -14.04
CA ALA A 96 -22.26 -6.32 -13.67
C ALA A 96 -23.01 -5.07 -13.21
N ALA A 97 -22.39 -4.18 -12.48
CA ALA A 97 -22.99 -2.95 -11.99
C ALA A 97 -23.29 -1.95 -13.12
N GLY A 98 -24.25 -1.04 -12.90
CA GLY A 98 -24.38 0.15 -13.76
C GLY A 98 -23.11 1.00 -13.71
N ILE A 99 -22.68 1.37 -12.49
CA ILE A 99 -21.39 2.04 -12.21
C ILE A 99 -20.68 1.22 -11.15
N GLY A 100 -19.48 0.71 -11.43
CA GLY A 100 -18.68 -0.05 -10.48
C GLY A 100 -18.14 -1.35 -11.04
N GLY A 101 -18.30 -2.47 -10.31
CA GLY A 101 -17.69 -3.75 -10.65
C GLY A 101 -18.32 -4.48 -11.84
N GLY A 102 -17.50 -5.19 -12.59
CA GLY A 102 -17.95 -6.23 -13.53
C GLY A 102 -18.41 -7.49 -12.81
N LEU A 103 -18.72 -8.58 -13.52
CA LEU A 103 -19.00 -9.88 -12.92
C LEU A 103 -17.86 -10.26 -11.96
N GLY A 104 -18.17 -10.58 -10.70
CA GLY A 104 -17.18 -10.90 -9.66
C GLY A 104 -16.39 -9.71 -9.12
N GLY A 105 -16.56 -8.52 -9.68
CA GLY A 105 -15.84 -7.31 -9.29
C GLY A 105 -16.59 -6.44 -8.27
N ASN A 106 -15.84 -5.80 -7.38
CA ASN A 106 -16.36 -4.85 -6.41
C ASN A 106 -16.50 -3.45 -7.03
N GLY A 107 -17.38 -2.64 -6.44
CA GLY A 107 -17.45 -1.21 -6.69
C GLY A 107 -17.00 -0.43 -5.46
N SER A 108 -15.89 0.28 -5.54
CA SER A 108 -15.34 0.98 -4.39
C SER A 108 -14.80 2.36 -4.71
N ASN A 109 -14.77 3.26 -3.70
CA ASN A 109 -14.29 4.63 -3.89
C ASN A 109 -15.02 5.32 -5.07
N ILE A 110 -16.35 5.25 -5.08
CA ILE A 110 -17.17 5.89 -6.09
C ILE A 110 -17.74 7.17 -5.52
N THR A 111 -17.47 8.30 -6.16
CA THR A 111 -17.94 9.61 -5.72
C THR A 111 -18.80 10.28 -6.80
N ILE A 112 -20.00 10.70 -6.44
CA ILE A 112 -20.88 11.51 -7.29
C ILE A 112 -21.14 12.83 -6.59
N SER A 113 -20.65 13.92 -7.15
CA SER A 113 -20.80 15.27 -6.60
C SER A 113 -21.68 16.18 -7.45
N GLY A 114 -22.07 15.72 -8.66
CA GLY A 114 -22.91 16.51 -9.55
C GLY A 114 -23.43 15.70 -10.74
N GLY A 115 -24.14 16.38 -11.63
CA GLY A 115 -24.70 15.81 -12.85
C GLY A 115 -26.06 15.12 -12.65
N LYS A 116 -26.56 14.57 -13.77
CA LYS A 116 -27.76 13.72 -13.79
C LYS A 116 -27.33 12.29 -14.11
N VAL A 117 -27.29 11.44 -13.09
CA VAL A 117 -26.72 10.09 -13.18
C VAL A 117 -27.82 9.04 -13.10
N GLY A 118 -28.01 8.29 -14.18
CA GLY A 118 -28.77 7.06 -14.20
C GLY A 118 -27.83 5.86 -14.18
N ALA A 119 -27.96 5.00 -13.21
CA ALA A 119 -27.18 3.79 -13.09
C ALA A 119 -28.11 2.57 -12.96
N THR A 120 -28.09 1.71 -13.94
CA THR A 120 -29.02 0.58 -14.02
C THR A 120 -28.29 -0.72 -14.36
N ASN A 121 -28.82 -1.82 -13.88
CA ASN A 121 -28.32 -3.17 -14.18
C ASN A 121 -29.44 -4.08 -14.71
N GLY A 122 -29.03 -5.19 -15.35
CA GLY A 122 -29.96 -6.18 -15.91
C GLY A 122 -30.51 -7.19 -14.94
N LEU A 123 -29.65 -7.97 -14.24
CA LEU A 123 -30.08 -9.08 -13.36
C LEU A 123 -29.42 -9.09 -11.99
N ASN A 124 -28.09 -9.17 -11.91
CA ASN A 124 -27.43 -9.56 -10.65
C ASN A 124 -26.47 -8.53 -10.06
N GLY A 125 -26.19 -7.44 -10.75
CA GLY A 125 -25.33 -6.37 -10.21
C GLY A 125 -26.12 -5.26 -9.53
N ALA A 126 -25.43 -4.42 -8.81
CA ALA A 126 -25.98 -3.18 -8.25
C ALA A 126 -26.22 -2.13 -9.34
N GLY A 127 -27.07 -1.15 -9.08
CA GLY A 127 -27.11 0.08 -9.90
C GLY A 127 -25.75 0.80 -9.81
N ILE A 128 -25.31 1.11 -8.57
CA ILE A 128 -23.99 1.68 -8.26
C ILE A 128 -23.33 0.77 -7.22
N GLY A 129 -22.16 0.23 -7.51
CA GLY A 129 -21.40 -0.62 -6.58
C GLY A 129 -20.93 -1.93 -7.19
N GLY A 130 -21.19 -3.06 -6.54
CA GLY A 130 -20.70 -4.38 -6.95
C GLY A 130 -21.42 -4.98 -8.14
N GLY A 131 -20.69 -5.73 -8.97
CA GLY A 131 -21.27 -6.70 -9.88
C GLY A 131 -21.81 -7.94 -9.14
N GLN A 132 -22.30 -8.93 -9.86
CA GLN A 132 -22.69 -10.21 -9.26
C GLN A 132 -21.52 -10.78 -8.45
N HIS A 133 -21.73 -11.16 -7.22
CA HIS A 133 -20.74 -11.61 -6.21
C HIS A 133 -19.76 -10.50 -5.76
N GLY A 134 -19.95 -9.27 -6.18
CA GLY A 134 -19.15 -8.12 -5.78
C GLY A 134 -19.87 -7.25 -4.76
N SER A 135 -19.11 -6.66 -3.85
CA SER A 135 -19.58 -5.72 -2.85
C SER A 135 -19.47 -4.26 -3.34
N GLY A 136 -20.30 -3.39 -2.77
CA GLY A 136 -20.19 -1.95 -2.96
C GLY A 136 -19.71 -1.29 -1.68
N SER A 137 -18.57 -0.57 -1.72
CA SER A 137 -18.02 0.06 -0.53
C SER A 137 -17.45 1.44 -0.79
N ASN A 138 -17.43 2.27 0.27
CA ASN A 138 -16.90 3.63 0.20
C ASN A 138 -17.51 4.42 -0.98
N ILE A 139 -18.85 4.46 -1.02
CA ILE A 139 -19.62 5.15 -2.05
C ILE A 139 -20.12 6.48 -1.46
N THR A 140 -19.79 7.60 -2.09
CA THR A 140 -20.17 8.93 -1.62
C THR A 140 -21.02 9.64 -2.67
N ILE A 141 -22.20 10.12 -2.28
CA ILE A 141 -23.04 11.02 -3.09
C ILE A 141 -23.23 12.32 -2.34
N SER A 142 -22.65 13.39 -2.86
CA SER A 142 -22.70 14.73 -2.25
C SER A 142 -23.51 15.75 -3.06
N GLY A 143 -23.96 15.36 -4.26
CA GLY A 143 -24.74 16.24 -5.13
C GLY A 143 -25.26 15.53 -6.37
N GLY A 144 -25.95 16.28 -7.23
CA GLY A 144 -26.53 15.78 -8.48
C GLY A 144 -27.94 15.18 -8.30
N GLU A 145 -28.50 14.73 -9.43
CA GLU A 145 -29.72 13.93 -9.52
C GLU A 145 -29.33 12.49 -9.85
N VAL A 146 -29.42 11.58 -8.87
CA VAL A 146 -28.94 10.21 -9.01
C VAL A 146 -30.12 9.23 -8.97
N ASN A 147 -30.24 8.43 -10.00
CA ASN A 147 -31.21 7.33 -10.06
C ASN A 147 -30.46 5.99 -10.20
N ALA A 148 -30.40 5.25 -9.11
CA ALA A 148 -29.72 3.97 -9.03
C ALA A 148 -30.73 2.82 -8.92
N ILE A 149 -30.71 1.93 -9.90
CA ILE A 149 -31.63 0.77 -9.96
C ILE A 149 -30.82 -0.51 -10.03
N GLY A 150 -30.93 -1.33 -9.02
CA GLY A 150 -30.32 -2.67 -8.97
C GLY A 150 -30.96 -3.61 -9.98
N GLY A 151 -30.20 -4.57 -10.42
CA GLY A 151 -30.71 -5.74 -11.13
C GLY A 151 -31.59 -6.60 -10.20
N LYS A 152 -32.19 -7.68 -10.72
CA LYS A 152 -33.13 -8.53 -9.96
C LYS A 152 -32.65 -8.87 -8.55
N SER A 153 -31.36 -9.20 -8.42
CA SER A 153 -30.76 -9.63 -7.16
C SER A 153 -29.80 -8.60 -6.56
N GLY A 154 -29.65 -7.43 -7.18
CA GLY A 154 -28.70 -6.41 -6.74
C GLY A 154 -29.35 -5.27 -5.97
N ALA A 155 -28.58 -4.57 -5.17
CA ALA A 155 -28.98 -3.33 -4.53
C ALA A 155 -29.09 -2.18 -5.53
N GLY A 156 -29.88 -1.15 -5.22
CA GLY A 156 -29.82 0.13 -5.95
C GLY A 156 -28.43 0.72 -5.86
N ILE A 157 -27.93 0.90 -4.61
CA ILE A 157 -26.58 1.35 -4.29
C ILE A 157 -25.98 0.35 -3.30
N GLY A 158 -24.85 -0.26 -3.63
CA GLY A 158 -24.15 -1.21 -2.75
C GLY A 158 -23.78 -2.51 -3.43
N GLY A 159 -24.17 -3.66 -2.86
CA GLY A 159 -23.78 -4.98 -3.33
C GLY A 159 -24.58 -5.49 -4.53
N GLY A 160 -23.96 -6.26 -5.40
CA GLY A 160 -24.65 -7.15 -6.32
C GLY A 160 -25.16 -8.40 -5.62
N HIS A 161 -25.64 -9.40 -6.37
CA HIS A 161 -26.07 -10.68 -5.81
C HIS A 161 -24.97 -11.27 -4.92
N THR A 162 -25.26 -11.60 -3.68
CA THR A 162 -24.37 -12.05 -2.58
C THR A 162 -23.33 -11.02 -2.11
N GLY A 163 -23.34 -9.82 -2.65
CA GLY A 163 -22.44 -8.74 -2.25
C GLY A 163 -23.03 -7.85 -1.15
N ASP A 164 -22.17 -7.38 -0.28
CA ASP A 164 -22.51 -6.43 0.78
C ASP A 164 -22.46 -4.98 0.28
N GLY A 165 -23.17 -4.08 0.98
CA GLY A 165 -23.02 -2.64 0.82
C GLY A 165 -22.50 -2.03 2.10
N SER A 166 -21.31 -1.41 2.07
CA SER A 166 -20.71 -0.80 3.27
C SER A 166 -20.17 0.60 3.01
N ASP A 167 -20.09 1.40 4.08
CA ASP A 167 -19.50 2.74 4.06
C ASP A 167 -20.10 3.63 2.95
N ILE A 168 -21.45 3.70 2.91
CA ILE A 168 -22.18 4.47 1.91
C ILE A 168 -22.63 5.78 2.54
N THR A 169 -22.18 6.90 1.99
CA THR A 169 -22.50 8.25 2.47
C THR A 169 -23.30 9.04 1.43
N ILE A 170 -24.47 9.54 1.84
CA ILE A 170 -25.29 10.45 1.02
C ILE A 170 -25.42 11.77 1.79
N SER A 171 -24.72 12.81 1.33
CA SER A 171 -24.68 14.11 2.02
C SER A 171 -25.39 15.25 1.27
N GLY A 172 -25.87 14.97 0.07
CA GLY A 172 -26.59 15.95 -0.75
C GLY A 172 -27.16 15.33 -2.01
N GLY A 173 -27.76 16.16 -2.85
CA GLY A 173 -28.37 15.75 -4.11
C GLY A 173 -29.79 15.18 -3.96
N GLU A 174 -30.41 14.89 -5.10
CA GLU A 174 -31.68 14.16 -5.21
C GLU A 174 -31.37 12.71 -5.58
N VAL A 175 -31.47 11.80 -4.63
CA VAL A 175 -31.08 10.40 -4.81
C VAL A 175 -32.29 9.49 -4.77
N SER A 176 -32.46 8.70 -5.80
CA SER A 176 -33.45 7.62 -5.85
C SER A 176 -32.74 6.29 -5.96
N ALA A 177 -32.85 5.45 -4.94
CA ALA A 177 -32.21 4.13 -4.89
C ALA A 177 -33.28 3.03 -4.78
N SER A 178 -33.32 2.17 -5.77
CA SER A 178 -34.28 1.05 -5.84
C SER A 178 -33.54 -0.27 -5.97
N GLY A 179 -33.70 -1.13 -5.00
CA GLY A 179 -33.30 -2.53 -5.13
C GLY A 179 -34.05 -3.27 -6.23
N GLY A 180 -33.45 -4.32 -6.72
CA GLY A 180 -34.12 -5.30 -7.58
C GLY A 180 -35.16 -6.13 -6.83
N GLU A 181 -35.49 -7.32 -7.32
CA GLU A 181 -36.59 -8.12 -6.72
C GLU A 181 -36.36 -8.44 -5.24
N ASN A 182 -35.15 -8.77 -4.85
CA ASN A 182 -34.81 -9.11 -3.46
C ASN A 182 -33.62 -8.29 -2.92
N GLY A 183 -33.09 -7.35 -3.69
CA GLY A 183 -32.00 -6.47 -3.26
C GLY A 183 -32.45 -5.30 -2.41
N ALA A 184 -31.57 -4.75 -1.59
CA ALA A 184 -31.85 -3.52 -0.84
C ALA A 184 -31.92 -2.29 -1.76
N GLY A 185 -32.64 -1.25 -1.34
CA GLY A 185 -32.53 0.08 -1.97
C GLY A 185 -31.10 0.57 -1.87
N ILE A 186 -30.58 0.63 -0.63
CA ILE A 186 -29.17 0.92 -0.33
C ILE A 186 -28.64 -0.16 0.62
N GLY A 187 -27.53 -0.80 0.27
CA GLY A 187 -26.90 -1.83 1.09
C GLY A 187 -26.63 -3.12 0.32
N GLY A 188 -27.06 -4.28 0.85
CA GLY A 188 -26.75 -5.58 0.26
C GLY A 188 -27.62 -5.97 -0.94
N GLY A 189 -27.07 -6.73 -1.86
CA GLY A 189 -27.86 -7.54 -2.78
C GLY A 189 -28.46 -8.76 -2.05
N VAL A 190 -29.11 -9.66 -2.77
CA VAL A 190 -29.62 -10.93 -2.19
C VAL A 190 -28.53 -11.62 -1.39
N TYR A 191 -28.81 -12.03 -0.16
CA TYR A 191 -27.90 -12.55 0.87
C TYR A 191 -26.86 -11.54 1.40
N GLY A 192 -26.72 -10.37 0.82
CA GLY A 192 -25.76 -9.36 1.26
C GLY A 192 -26.29 -8.51 2.41
N LYS A 193 -25.39 -7.96 3.19
CA LYS A 193 -25.66 -7.05 4.30
C LYS A 193 -25.50 -5.59 3.88
N GLY A 194 -26.10 -4.67 4.64
CA GLY A 194 -25.85 -3.23 4.56
C GLY A 194 -25.29 -2.73 5.89
N GLU A 195 -24.13 -2.05 5.86
CA GLU A 195 -23.46 -1.55 7.06
C GLU A 195 -22.86 -0.14 6.80
N GLY A 196 -22.68 0.67 7.85
CA GLY A 196 -21.99 1.96 7.75
C GLY A 196 -22.67 2.96 6.80
N ILE A 197 -24.01 3.01 6.77
CA ILE A 197 -24.77 3.88 5.87
C ILE A 197 -25.08 5.19 6.58
N THR A 198 -24.63 6.31 6.00
CA THR A 198 -24.79 7.66 6.54
C THR A 198 -25.62 8.51 5.58
N VAL A 199 -26.60 9.21 6.09
CA VAL A 199 -27.37 10.24 5.37
C VAL A 199 -27.27 11.55 6.11
N SER A 200 -26.76 12.59 5.46
CA SER A 200 -26.41 13.85 6.09
C SER A 200 -26.70 15.05 5.19
N GLY A 201 -26.41 16.25 5.65
CA GLY A 201 -26.54 17.46 4.86
C GLY A 201 -27.99 17.70 4.37
N ASN A 202 -28.12 18.20 3.16
CA ASN A 202 -29.40 18.45 2.52
C ASN A 202 -29.87 17.33 1.59
N ALA A 203 -29.45 16.10 1.85
CA ALA A 203 -29.80 14.95 1.01
C ALA A 203 -31.31 14.78 0.86
N GLN A 204 -31.78 14.63 -0.37
CA GLN A 204 -33.16 14.27 -0.71
C GLN A 204 -33.17 12.82 -1.17
N LEU A 205 -33.33 11.89 -0.24
CA LEU A 205 -33.20 10.47 -0.51
C LEU A 205 -34.55 9.79 -0.61
N LYS A 206 -34.77 9.08 -1.70
CA LYS A 206 -35.87 8.13 -1.88
C LYS A 206 -35.32 6.73 -1.95
N VAL A 207 -35.82 5.85 -1.10
CA VAL A 207 -35.37 4.46 -1.07
C VAL A 207 -36.51 3.49 -1.16
N ARG A 208 -36.26 2.40 -1.89
CA ARG A 208 -37.18 1.29 -2.00
C ARG A 208 -36.41 -0.02 -2.08
N GLY A 209 -36.67 -0.91 -1.16
CA GLY A 209 -36.21 -2.28 -1.23
C GLY A 209 -36.92 -3.09 -2.32
N GLY A 210 -36.34 -4.19 -2.70
CA GLY A 210 -36.90 -5.11 -3.67
C GLY A 210 -38.10 -5.87 -3.12
N SER A 211 -38.95 -6.34 -4.02
CA SER A 211 -40.13 -7.16 -3.68
C SER A 211 -39.77 -8.64 -3.60
N VAL A 212 -40.60 -9.41 -2.91
CA VAL A 212 -40.54 -10.89 -2.91
C VAL A 212 -40.51 -11.45 -4.35
N HIS A 213 -39.57 -12.35 -4.60
CA HIS A 213 -39.52 -13.14 -5.80
C HIS A 213 -39.18 -14.60 -5.47
N GLY A 214 -40.04 -15.51 -5.84
CA GLY A 214 -39.92 -16.92 -5.46
C GLY A 214 -39.98 -17.11 -3.95
N ASP A 215 -39.11 -17.93 -3.42
CA ASP A 215 -38.98 -18.22 -1.98
C ASP A 215 -38.10 -17.21 -1.20
N TYR A 216 -37.67 -16.14 -1.85
CA TYR A 216 -36.80 -15.13 -1.22
C TYR A 216 -37.61 -13.95 -0.65
N GLY A 217 -37.21 -13.45 0.51
CA GLY A 217 -37.81 -12.31 1.14
C GLY A 217 -37.56 -11.00 0.41
N THR A 218 -38.19 -9.93 0.86
CA THR A 218 -37.99 -8.56 0.35
C THR A 218 -36.60 -8.06 0.71
N GLY A 219 -36.03 -7.17 -0.12
CA GLY A 219 -34.90 -6.37 0.27
C GLY A 219 -35.31 -5.21 1.18
N ALA A 220 -34.43 -4.78 2.08
CA ALA A 220 -34.61 -3.59 2.92
C ALA A 220 -34.66 -2.31 2.08
N GLY A 221 -35.29 -1.26 2.56
CA GLY A 221 -35.13 0.08 2.01
C GLY A 221 -33.67 0.52 2.13
N ILE A 222 -33.14 0.47 3.34
CA ILE A 222 -31.72 0.62 3.68
C ILE A 222 -31.34 -0.57 4.55
N GLY A 223 -30.31 -1.35 4.13
CA GLY A 223 -29.90 -2.54 4.90
C GLY A 223 -29.55 -3.73 4.04
N GLY A 224 -29.97 -4.93 4.44
CA GLY A 224 -29.69 -6.17 3.75
C GLY A 224 -30.65 -6.46 2.59
N GLY A 225 -30.18 -7.26 1.64
CA GLY A 225 -31.08 -7.92 0.69
C GLY A 225 -31.83 -9.10 1.31
N GLY A 226 -32.90 -9.52 0.69
CA GLY A 226 -33.67 -10.70 1.10
C GLY A 226 -32.87 -11.97 0.91
N SER A 227 -33.15 -12.96 1.74
CA SER A 227 -32.60 -14.31 1.63
C SER A 227 -33.71 -15.33 1.58
N TYR A 228 -33.38 -16.64 1.44
CA TYR A 228 -34.37 -17.69 1.37
C TYR A 228 -35.28 -17.67 2.63
N GLY A 229 -36.56 -17.41 2.42
CA GLY A 229 -37.58 -17.36 3.49
C GLY A 229 -37.44 -16.18 4.47
N THR A 230 -36.55 -15.22 4.21
CA THR A 230 -36.24 -14.13 5.16
C THR A 230 -36.13 -12.79 4.46
N ASP A 231 -36.82 -11.79 4.97
CA ASP A 231 -36.66 -10.39 4.52
C ASP A 231 -35.30 -9.84 4.91
N GLY A 232 -34.76 -8.95 4.09
CA GLY A 232 -33.55 -8.22 4.38
C GLY A 232 -33.67 -7.38 5.64
N ALA A 233 -32.68 -7.49 6.52
CA ALA A 233 -32.69 -6.71 7.76
C ALA A 233 -32.59 -5.20 7.45
N GLU A 234 -33.55 -4.43 7.93
CA GLU A 234 -33.45 -2.97 7.89
C GLU A 234 -32.31 -2.48 8.79
N VAL A 235 -31.54 -1.56 8.29
CA VAL A 235 -30.49 -0.86 9.03
C VAL A 235 -30.89 0.59 9.15
N GLU A 236 -30.82 1.11 10.35
CA GLU A 236 -31.08 2.53 10.58
C GLU A 236 -29.81 3.32 10.14
N PRO A 237 -29.92 4.21 9.13
CA PRO A 237 -28.77 4.98 8.70
C PRO A 237 -28.35 6.00 9.76
N ASP A 238 -27.07 6.35 9.80
CA ASP A 238 -26.62 7.50 10.58
C ASP A 238 -27.15 8.79 9.92
N ILE A 239 -28.02 9.47 10.65
CA ILE A 239 -28.69 10.72 10.21
C ILE A 239 -28.35 11.92 11.10
N CYS A 240 -27.39 11.77 12.01
CA CYS A 240 -27.09 12.81 12.98
C CYS A 240 -26.59 14.13 12.39
N ALA A 241 -26.11 14.10 11.16
CA ALA A 241 -25.72 15.30 10.41
C ALA A 241 -26.74 15.67 9.32
N LEU A 242 -27.98 15.20 9.40
CA LEU A 242 -29.03 15.58 8.47
C LEU A 242 -29.49 16.99 8.77
N ASN A 243 -29.44 17.89 7.80
CA ASN A 243 -29.87 19.27 7.93
C ASN A 243 -31.42 19.39 7.95
N PRO A 244 -31.98 20.53 8.38
CA PRO A 244 -33.44 20.75 8.37
C PRO A 244 -34.11 20.59 7.00
N GLY A 245 -33.35 20.79 5.91
CA GLY A 245 -33.85 20.58 4.54
C GLY A 245 -33.70 19.17 4.02
N GLY A 246 -32.94 18.31 4.70
CA GLY A 246 -32.70 16.93 4.30
C GLY A 246 -33.88 16.02 4.63
N LYS A 247 -34.07 14.96 3.84
CA LYS A 247 -35.10 13.95 4.11
C LYS A 247 -34.76 12.59 3.53
N ILE A 248 -35.30 11.54 4.14
CA ILE A 248 -35.32 10.18 3.65
C ILE A 248 -36.79 9.73 3.53
N GLU A 249 -37.19 9.33 2.35
CA GLU A 249 -38.49 8.77 2.03
C GLU A 249 -38.38 7.30 1.72
N TYR A 250 -39.02 6.45 2.50
CA TYR A 250 -39.07 5.01 2.31
C TYR A 250 -40.37 4.63 1.60
N TYR A 251 -40.23 3.83 0.56
CA TYR A 251 -41.37 3.39 -0.24
C TYR A 251 -41.53 1.86 -0.14
N ALA A 252 -42.80 1.41 -0.16
CA ALA A 252 -43.08 -0.03 -0.18
C ALA A 252 -42.48 -0.72 -1.41
N PRO A 253 -42.08 -1.99 -1.31
CA PRO A 253 -41.76 -2.80 -2.47
C PRO A 253 -42.85 -2.71 -3.55
N ARG A 254 -42.45 -2.61 -4.83
CA ARG A 254 -43.33 -2.43 -6.00
C ARG A 254 -44.11 -1.11 -6.08
N SER A 255 -44.08 -0.23 -5.05
CA SER A 255 -44.71 1.07 -5.16
C SER A 255 -43.92 2.02 -6.07
N SER A 256 -44.59 3.00 -6.65
CA SER A 256 -43.91 4.11 -7.35
C SER A 256 -43.28 5.04 -6.34
N MET A 257 -42.03 5.41 -6.51
CA MET A 257 -41.36 6.42 -5.69
C MET A 257 -41.80 7.87 -6.00
N SER A 258 -42.80 8.04 -6.87
CA SER A 258 -43.55 9.28 -7.04
C SER A 258 -44.86 9.33 -6.24
N GLY A 259 -45.23 8.24 -5.57
CA GLY A 259 -46.43 8.15 -4.70
C GLY A 259 -46.13 8.62 -3.28
N THR A 260 -47.03 8.22 -2.36
CA THR A 260 -46.89 8.52 -0.92
C THR A 260 -45.84 7.57 -0.30
N PRO A 261 -44.82 8.08 0.40
CA PRO A 261 -43.88 7.22 1.11
C PRO A 261 -44.54 6.54 2.33
N ASN A 262 -44.06 5.35 2.67
CA ASN A 262 -44.51 4.63 3.88
C ASN A 262 -43.94 5.24 5.16
N LYS A 263 -42.75 5.75 5.11
CA LYS A 263 -42.03 6.41 6.21
C LYS A 263 -41.21 7.57 5.65
N THR A 264 -41.26 8.69 6.35
CA THR A 264 -40.39 9.83 6.05
C THR A 264 -39.62 10.20 7.30
N VAL A 265 -38.32 10.37 7.15
CA VAL A 265 -37.40 10.87 8.17
C VAL A 265 -36.95 12.26 7.75
N THR A 266 -37.17 13.24 8.60
CA THR A 266 -36.75 14.63 8.41
C THR A 266 -36.17 15.17 9.70
N ASN A 267 -35.39 16.23 9.61
CA ASN A 267 -34.90 17.00 10.76
C ASN A 267 -35.37 18.45 10.68
N PRO A 268 -36.66 18.72 10.88
CA PRO A 268 -37.23 20.06 10.64
C PRO A 268 -36.68 21.13 11.58
N THR A 269 -36.23 20.78 12.78
CA THR A 269 -35.75 21.69 13.83
C THR A 269 -34.20 21.76 13.90
N GLY A 270 -33.50 20.88 13.22
CA GLY A 270 -32.03 20.78 13.34
C GLY A 270 -31.56 20.11 14.64
N ASP A 271 -32.48 19.43 15.35
CA ASP A 271 -32.20 18.83 16.68
C ASP A 271 -31.48 17.48 16.63
N PHE A 272 -31.21 16.97 15.44
CA PHE A 272 -30.35 15.80 15.27
C PHE A 272 -28.88 16.18 15.48
N VAL A 273 -28.53 16.33 16.73
CA VAL A 273 -27.18 16.72 17.15
C VAL A 273 -26.53 15.60 17.93
N TRP A 274 -25.21 15.58 17.86
CA TRP A 274 -24.42 14.72 18.71
C TRP A 274 -24.41 15.30 20.12
N ASP A 275 -24.45 14.45 21.14
CA ASP A 275 -24.21 14.85 22.53
C ASP A 275 -22.82 15.48 22.72
N SER A 276 -22.49 15.87 23.95
CA SER A 276 -21.17 16.44 24.26
C SER A 276 -20.01 15.43 24.18
N GLY A 277 -20.33 14.17 23.92
CA GLY A 277 -19.39 13.07 23.86
C GLY A 277 -18.84 12.65 25.22
N THR A 278 -18.74 11.36 25.44
CA THR A 278 -18.16 10.76 26.62
C THR A 278 -16.82 10.12 26.27
N VAL A 279 -15.81 10.33 27.11
CA VAL A 279 -14.52 9.62 26.94
C VAL A 279 -14.73 8.16 27.32
N THR A 280 -14.79 7.28 26.33
CA THR A 280 -14.96 5.84 26.52
C THR A 280 -13.63 5.11 26.69
N THR A 281 -12.57 5.66 26.14
CA THR A 281 -11.20 5.20 26.35
C THR A 281 -10.31 6.41 26.61
N PRO A 282 -9.76 6.55 27.81
CA PRO A 282 -8.83 7.63 28.11
C PRO A 282 -7.56 7.52 27.26
N ALA A 283 -7.04 8.64 26.76
CA ALA A 283 -5.74 8.67 26.13
C ALA A 283 -4.63 8.35 27.13
N THR A 284 -3.66 7.60 26.70
CA THR A 284 -2.43 7.32 27.45
C THR A 284 -1.26 8.14 26.88
N CYS A 285 -0.08 7.98 27.42
CA CYS A 285 1.09 8.67 26.86
C CYS A 285 1.35 8.31 25.40
N THR A 286 1.14 7.07 25.00
CA THR A 286 1.42 6.56 23.65
C THR A 286 0.16 6.17 22.88
N GLY A 287 -0.90 5.84 23.60
CA GLY A 287 -2.16 5.40 23.00
C GLY A 287 -3.15 6.54 22.88
N LYS A 288 -3.77 6.63 21.71
CA LYS A 288 -4.93 7.50 21.53
C LYS A 288 -6.07 7.07 22.45
N GLY A 289 -6.77 8.02 22.98
CA GLY A 289 -8.07 7.80 23.60
C GLY A 289 -9.18 7.82 22.57
N VAL A 290 -10.38 7.53 23.02
CA VAL A 290 -11.58 7.57 22.20
C VAL A 290 -12.67 8.34 22.96
N ARG A 291 -13.24 9.32 22.30
CA ARG A 291 -14.47 9.98 22.72
C ARG A 291 -15.60 9.45 21.86
N THR A 292 -16.65 8.98 22.48
CA THR A 292 -17.86 8.51 21.81
C THR A 292 -18.96 9.54 21.96
N TYR A 293 -19.53 9.93 20.85
CA TYR A 293 -20.70 10.79 20.77
C TYR A 293 -21.91 9.93 20.43
N THR A 294 -23.03 10.20 21.05
CA THR A 294 -24.30 9.55 20.75
C THR A 294 -25.23 10.54 20.07
N CYS A 295 -25.89 10.10 19.03
CA CYS A 295 -26.91 10.92 18.39
C CYS A 295 -28.11 11.10 19.31
N THR A 296 -28.59 12.35 19.49
CA THR A 296 -29.72 12.66 20.36
C THR A 296 -31.04 12.08 19.86
N SER A 297 -31.10 11.68 18.60
CA SER A 297 -32.34 11.25 17.93
C SER A 297 -32.28 9.83 17.37
N SER A 298 -31.18 9.12 17.55
CA SER A 298 -31.01 7.73 17.12
C SER A 298 -30.04 7.00 18.04
N SER A 299 -29.94 5.68 17.87
CA SER A 299 -28.95 4.87 18.62
C SER A 299 -27.53 4.94 18.03
N HIS A 300 -27.32 5.69 16.96
CA HIS A 300 -26.02 5.77 16.30
C HIS A 300 -24.99 6.47 17.17
N THR A 301 -23.79 5.94 17.13
CA THR A 301 -22.63 6.52 17.79
C THR A 301 -21.54 6.81 16.76
N LYS A 302 -20.77 7.86 16.98
CA LYS A 302 -19.51 8.11 16.29
C LYS A 302 -18.39 8.22 17.30
N THR A 303 -17.22 7.90 16.88
CA THR A 303 -16.01 8.02 17.71
C THR A 303 -15.09 9.10 17.15
N GLU A 304 -14.40 9.76 18.04
CA GLU A 304 -13.33 10.71 17.74
C GLU A 304 -12.09 10.29 18.51
N ASP A 305 -10.97 10.24 17.80
CA ASP A 305 -9.68 9.97 18.41
C ASP A 305 -9.28 11.15 19.30
N ILE A 306 -8.99 10.87 20.56
CA ILE A 306 -8.31 11.81 21.44
C ILE A 306 -6.81 11.58 21.24
N PRO A 307 -6.05 12.59 20.82
CA PRO A 307 -4.61 12.43 20.63
C PRO A 307 -3.94 11.86 21.87
N ALA A 308 -2.93 11.03 21.65
CA ALA A 308 -2.09 10.55 22.74
C ALA A 308 -1.49 11.74 23.52
N LEU A 309 -1.39 11.58 24.82
CA LEU A 309 -0.95 12.66 25.72
C LEU A 309 0.55 12.97 25.58
N ASN A 310 1.26 12.13 24.83
CA ASN A 310 2.72 12.13 24.73
C ASN A 310 3.40 12.04 26.11
N HIS A 311 4.68 11.80 26.11
CA HIS A 311 5.46 11.81 27.34
C HIS A 311 5.87 13.24 27.68
N SER A 312 5.86 13.58 28.94
CA SER A 312 6.35 14.86 29.45
C SER A 312 7.23 14.63 30.66
N PHE A 313 8.37 15.29 30.67
CA PHE A 313 9.35 15.23 31.73
C PHE A 313 9.55 16.61 32.37
N ALA A 314 8.71 17.58 32.01
CA ALA A 314 8.77 18.93 32.52
C ALA A 314 8.58 18.96 34.04
N GLY A 315 9.51 19.60 34.75
CA GLY A 315 9.49 19.71 36.22
C GLY A 315 9.84 18.44 36.97
N GLN A 316 10.31 17.39 36.28
CA GLN A 316 10.76 16.18 36.91
C GLN A 316 12.22 16.30 37.32
N GLU A 317 12.58 15.72 38.46
CA GLU A 317 13.95 15.62 38.93
C GLU A 317 14.66 14.48 38.17
N TYR A 318 15.84 14.79 37.61
CA TYR A 318 16.71 13.79 36.99
C TYR A 318 17.67 13.21 38.02
N VAL A 319 17.52 11.94 38.28
CA VAL A 319 18.38 11.22 39.22
C VAL A 319 19.53 10.56 38.46
N SER A 320 20.74 10.72 38.93
CA SER A 320 21.94 10.10 38.32
C SER A 320 21.82 8.57 38.33
N ASP A 321 22.08 7.98 37.16
CA ASP A 321 22.08 6.52 37.02
C ASP A 321 23.37 5.88 37.54
N ASN A 322 24.32 6.69 37.99
CA ASN A 322 25.63 6.28 38.51
C ASN A 322 26.41 5.40 37.53
N ASN A 323 26.23 5.61 36.23
CA ASN A 323 26.83 4.84 35.16
C ASN A 323 27.93 5.60 34.40
N ALA A 324 28.40 6.71 34.98
CA ALA A 324 29.53 7.46 34.43
C ALA A 324 30.78 6.58 34.31
N THR A 325 31.47 6.71 33.21
CA THR A 325 32.74 6.02 32.97
C THR A 325 33.91 6.99 33.15
N CYS A 326 35.09 6.50 32.96
CA CYS A 326 36.27 7.36 33.02
C CYS A 326 36.28 8.41 31.91
N GLU A 327 35.71 8.12 30.76
CA GLU A 327 35.77 8.97 29.54
C GLU A 327 34.46 9.70 29.27
N GLN A 328 33.37 9.11 29.66
CA GLN A 328 32.07 9.63 29.36
C GLN A 328 31.30 10.00 30.58
N ASP A 329 30.61 11.11 30.47
CA ASP A 329 29.58 11.43 31.44
C ASP A 329 28.56 10.28 31.49
N GLY A 330 28.07 9.99 32.63
CA GLY A 330 26.98 9.08 32.80
C GLY A 330 25.66 9.67 32.35
N THR A 331 24.62 9.00 32.68
CA THR A 331 23.27 9.47 32.41
C THR A 331 22.53 9.74 33.71
N LYS A 332 21.52 10.54 33.62
CA LYS A 332 20.53 10.73 34.67
C LYS A 332 19.15 10.59 34.05
N THR A 333 18.28 9.97 34.80
CA THR A 333 16.96 9.56 34.29
C THR A 333 15.86 10.20 35.13
N ALA A 334 14.88 10.75 34.43
CA ALA A 334 13.62 11.21 35.00
C ALA A 334 12.47 10.32 34.54
N LYS A 335 11.46 10.19 35.37
CA LYS A 335 10.23 9.49 35.02
C LYS A 335 9.23 10.45 34.38
N CYS A 336 8.48 10.00 33.41
CA CYS A 336 7.36 10.77 32.87
C CYS A 336 6.45 11.24 34.00
N VAL A 337 5.92 12.45 33.93
CA VAL A 337 4.97 13.01 34.93
C VAL A 337 3.76 12.12 35.19
N ARG A 338 3.44 11.21 34.26
CA ARG A 338 2.36 10.22 34.34
C ARG A 338 2.88 8.78 34.58
N TYR A 339 4.11 8.64 35.04
CA TYR A 339 4.70 7.33 35.32
C TYR A 339 3.84 6.51 36.30
N GLY A 340 3.54 5.26 35.94
CA GLY A 340 2.67 4.39 36.72
C GLY A 340 1.16 4.66 36.54
N THR A 341 0.78 5.70 35.81
CA THR A 341 -0.63 6.01 35.54
C THR A 341 -0.96 5.70 34.08
N GLY A 342 -2.05 4.98 33.81
CA GLY A 342 -2.48 4.63 32.45
C GLY A 342 -1.46 3.79 31.68
N GLY A 343 -0.64 2.98 32.37
CA GLY A 343 0.37 2.12 31.76
C GLY A 343 1.64 2.85 31.29
N CYS A 344 1.83 4.11 31.63
CA CYS A 344 3.04 4.85 31.27
C CYS A 344 4.22 4.36 32.14
N THR A 345 5.22 3.79 31.48
CA THR A 345 6.49 3.36 32.11
C THR A 345 7.69 4.10 31.53
N GLU A 346 7.45 5.16 30.78
CA GLU A 346 8.47 5.86 30.03
C GLU A 346 9.35 6.72 30.93
N THR A 347 10.61 6.68 30.61
CA THR A 347 11.63 7.48 31.26
C THR A 347 12.40 8.27 30.21
N ASP A 348 12.85 9.45 30.56
CA ASP A 348 13.77 10.23 29.76
C ASP A 348 15.15 10.17 30.38
N THR A 349 16.12 9.82 29.58
CA THR A 349 17.50 9.69 30.03
C THR A 349 18.36 10.69 29.27
N VAL A 350 19.02 11.54 30.00
CA VAL A 350 19.89 12.56 29.44
C VAL A 350 21.31 12.42 30.00
N THR A 351 22.25 13.01 29.32
CA THR A 351 23.63 13.03 29.80
C THR A 351 23.74 13.79 31.12
N ASP A 352 24.38 13.19 32.09
CA ASP A 352 24.73 13.83 33.36
C ASP A 352 26.08 14.55 33.25
N THR A 353 26.01 15.73 32.62
CA THR A 353 27.19 16.51 32.22
C THR A 353 28.12 16.80 33.39
N GLY A 354 29.38 16.46 33.21
CA GLY A 354 30.42 16.65 34.23
C GLY A 354 30.57 15.48 35.21
N SER A 355 29.81 14.39 35.02
CA SER A 355 29.89 13.20 35.91
C SER A 355 31.01 12.22 35.54
N LYS A 356 31.68 12.39 34.39
CA LYS A 356 32.79 11.50 34.01
C LYS A 356 33.90 11.43 35.03
N LEU A 357 34.42 10.23 35.22
CA LEU A 357 35.33 9.94 36.32
C LEU A 357 36.81 10.24 36.02
N GLY A 358 37.17 10.48 34.76
CA GLY A 358 38.55 10.64 34.34
C GLY A 358 39.38 9.37 34.45
N HIS A 359 40.62 9.42 34.04
CA HIS A 359 41.57 8.32 34.10
C HIS A 359 42.78 8.67 34.99
N LEU A 360 43.23 7.68 35.73
CA LEU A 360 44.49 7.73 36.42
C LEU A 360 45.24 6.41 36.13
N PHE A 361 46.45 6.51 35.59
CA PHE A 361 47.26 5.37 35.20
C PHE A 361 48.49 5.24 36.08
N GLU A 362 48.69 4.06 36.64
CA GLU A 362 49.80 3.68 37.49
C GLU A 362 50.32 2.30 37.03
N ASP A 363 51.51 1.90 37.42
CA ASP A 363 52.07 0.55 37.16
C ASP A 363 52.06 0.06 35.71
N TYR A 364 52.91 0.65 34.87
CA TYR A 364 53.06 0.25 33.47
C TYR A 364 53.74 -1.11 33.32
N VAL A 365 53.05 -2.04 32.69
CA VAL A 365 53.53 -3.39 32.37
C VAL A 365 53.84 -3.51 30.90
N SER A 366 54.97 -4.06 30.53
CA SER A 366 55.32 -4.28 29.13
C SER A 366 54.28 -5.14 28.43
N ASN A 367 53.84 -4.71 27.25
CA ASN A 367 52.86 -5.43 26.42
C ASN A 367 53.53 -6.57 25.65
N ASN A 368 54.85 -6.64 25.64
CA ASN A 368 55.64 -7.58 24.83
C ASN A 368 55.28 -7.48 23.33
N ASP A 369 54.90 -6.31 22.87
CA ASP A 369 54.41 -5.99 21.55
C ASP A 369 55.45 -5.31 20.65
N ALA A 370 56.70 -5.31 21.13
CA ALA A 370 57.81 -4.82 20.35
C ALA A 370 57.83 -5.49 18.95
N THR A 371 57.93 -4.68 17.95
CA THR A 371 57.97 -5.16 16.57
C THR A 371 59.43 -5.33 16.12
N CYS A 372 59.58 -5.75 14.89
CA CYS A 372 60.91 -5.92 14.33
C CYS A 372 61.66 -4.60 14.13
N GLU A 373 60.95 -3.48 13.97
CA GLU A 373 61.55 -2.15 13.69
C GLU A 373 61.35 -1.15 14.81
N GLN A 374 60.34 -1.33 15.61
CA GLN A 374 59.99 -0.36 16.62
C GLN A 374 59.99 -0.97 18.01
N ASP A 375 60.35 -0.16 18.95
CA ASP A 375 60.14 -0.48 20.36
C ASP A 375 58.67 -0.78 20.57
N GLY A 376 58.40 -1.72 21.42
CA GLY A 376 57.05 -2.04 21.83
C GLY A 376 56.50 -1.01 22.78
N THR A 377 55.43 -1.38 23.36
CA THR A 377 54.71 -0.52 24.33
C THR A 377 54.59 -1.17 25.68
N LYS A 378 54.38 -0.36 26.67
CA LYS A 378 53.97 -0.79 27.99
C LYS A 378 52.68 -0.08 28.37
N THR A 379 51.82 -0.82 29.00
CA THR A 379 50.45 -0.36 29.26
C THR A 379 50.18 -0.37 30.77
N ALA A 380 49.64 0.72 31.24
CA ALA A 380 48.98 0.78 32.55
C ALA A 380 47.47 0.72 32.36
N LYS A 381 46.80 0.07 33.24
CA LYS A 381 45.34 0.11 33.34
C LYS A 381 44.95 1.28 34.23
N CYS A 382 43.86 1.92 33.84
CA CYS A 382 43.26 2.88 34.78
C CYS A 382 43.03 2.25 36.15
N VAL A 383 43.27 2.95 37.20
CA VAL A 383 43.07 2.46 38.58
C VAL A 383 41.62 1.99 38.83
N ARG A 384 40.67 2.44 38.01
CA ARG A 384 39.28 1.99 37.98
C ARG A 384 38.99 0.92 36.93
N TYR A 385 40.02 0.30 36.37
CA TYR A 385 39.86 -0.74 35.38
C TYR A 385 39.01 -1.90 35.87
N GLY A 386 37.94 -2.25 35.12
CA GLY A 386 36.96 -3.26 35.55
C GLY A 386 35.96 -2.80 36.57
N THR A 387 36.08 -1.55 37.08
CA THR A 387 35.11 -0.96 38.00
C THR A 387 34.47 0.26 37.33
N GLY A 388 33.16 0.37 37.36
CA GLY A 388 32.43 1.48 36.70
C GLY A 388 32.60 1.57 35.20
N GLY A 389 32.90 0.44 34.55
CA GLY A 389 33.02 0.36 33.06
C GLY A 389 34.32 0.94 32.51
N CYS A 390 35.26 1.34 33.33
CA CYS A 390 36.54 1.84 32.87
C CYS A 390 37.38 0.69 32.30
N THR A 391 37.65 0.75 31.00
CA THR A 391 38.56 -0.19 30.31
C THR A 391 39.80 0.54 29.76
N ALA A 392 39.95 1.78 30.13
CA ALA A 392 41.04 2.59 29.61
C ALA A 392 42.40 2.08 30.06
N THR A 393 43.25 2.08 29.13
CA THR A 393 44.67 1.83 29.30
C THR A 393 45.44 2.99 28.73
N ASP A 394 46.53 3.34 29.37
CA ASP A 394 47.50 4.24 28.77
C ASP A 394 48.70 3.43 28.33
N THR A 395 49.09 3.66 27.12
CA THR A 395 50.17 2.92 26.50
C THR A 395 51.26 3.86 26.07
N VAL A 396 52.45 3.65 26.55
CA VAL A 396 53.63 4.42 26.23
C VAL A 396 54.70 3.53 25.59
N THR A 397 55.60 4.12 24.89
CA THR A 397 56.71 3.38 24.30
C THR A 397 57.61 2.70 25.37
N ASP A 398 57.89 1.44 25.17
CA ASP A 398 58.84 0.65 25.97
C ASP A 398 60.23 0.67 25.30
N MET A 399 60.95 1.72 25.60
CA MET A 399 62.20 2.07 24.89
C MET A 399 63.23 0.90 24.91
N GLY A 400 63.74 0.52 23.77
CA GLY A 400 64.77 -0.52 23.62
C GLY A 400 64.26 -1.94 23.48
N SER A 401 62.95 -2.14 23.29
CA SER A 401 62.30 -3.47 23.17
C SER A 401 62.18 -4.03 21.76
N LYS A 402 62.56 -3.31 20.69
CA LYS A 402 62.40 -3.76 19.29
C LYS A 402 63.13 -5.07 18.96
N LEU A 403 62.58 -5.88 18.05
CA LEU A 403 62.96 -7.28 17.83
C LEU A 403 63.64 -7.65 16.49
N GLY A 404 63.55 -6.78 15.42
CA GLY A 404 64.04 -7.12 14.07
C GLY A 404 63.08 -8.01 13.24
N HIS A 405 63.37 -8.27 11.95
CA HIS A 405 62.49 -9.00 11.01
C HIS A 405 63.00 -10.34 10.50
N SER A 406 62.08 -11.28 10.25
CA SER A 406 62.30 -12.51 9.45
C SER A 406 60.99 -12.92 8.76
N PHE A 407 61.04 -13.38 7.49
CA PHE A 407 59.87 -13.76 6.69
C PHE A 407 59.94 -15.21 6.24
N GLU A 408 58.86 -15.98 6.53
CA GLU A 408 58.70 -17.38 6.14
C GLU A 408 57.23 -17.59 5.69
N GLU A 409 56.87 -18.63 4.97
CA GLU A 409 55.54 -19.06 4.56
C GLU A 409 54.64 -17.96 3.91
N TYR A 410 54.54 -17.95 2.57
CA TYR A 410 53.68 -17.05 1.79
C TYR A 410 52.28 -17.63 1.59
N VAL A 411 51.22 -16.90 2.01
CA VAL A 411 49.82 -17.27 1.90
C VAL A 411 49.11 -16.33 0.91
N SER A 412 48.19 -16.86 0.09
CA SER A 412 47.42 -16.08 -0.87
C SER A 412 46.59 -15.01 -0.17
N ASP A 413 46.58 -13.78 -0.71
CA ASP A 413 45.81 -12.64 -0.19
C ASP A 413 44.34 -12.69 -0.60
N ASN A 414 43.95 -13.64 -1.46
CA ASN A 414 42.60 -13.80 -2.01
C ASN A 414 42.03 -12.50 -2.63
N ASN A 415 42.89 -11.64 -3.14
CA ASN A 415 42.55 -10.37 -3.76
C ASN A 415 42.56 -10.42 -5.30
N ALA A 416 42.56 -11.62 -5.86
CA ALA A 416 42.45 -11.83 -7.29
C ALA A 416 41.12 -11.27 -7.83
N THR A 417 41.16 -10.67 -9.00
CA THR A 417 40.00 -10.19 -9.72
C THR A 417 39.68 -11.08 -10.92
N TYR A 418 38.65 -10.75 -11.68
CA TYR A 418 38.33 -11.45 -12.92
C TYR A 418 39.32 -11.10 -14.05
N GLU A 419 40.13 -10.08 -13.89
CA GLU A 419 41.07 -9.57 -14.91
C GLU A 419 42.54 -9.85 -14.56
N SER A 420 42.84 -10.02 -13.28
CA SER A 420 44.22 -10.17 -12.80
C SER A 420 44.38 -11.19 -11.68
N ASP A 421 45.51 -11.80 -11.64
CA ASP A 421 45.96 -12.61 -10.51
C ASP A 421 46.10 -11.70 -9.27
N GLY A 422 45.88 -12.26 -8.12
CA GLY A 422 46.09 -11.63 -6.84
C GLY A 422 47.56 -11.63 -6.40
N THR A 423 47.74 -11.39 -5.14
CA THR A 423 49.06 -11.45 -4.50
C THR A 423 49.07 -12.49 -3.37
N LYS A 424 50.24 -12.88 -2.97
CA LYS A 424 50.45 -13.67 -1.75
C LYS A 424 51.48 -12.99 -0.87
N THR A 425 51.26 -13.12 0.39
CA THR A 425 51.98 -12.36 1.40
C THR A 425 52.55 -13.28 2.45
N ALA A 426 53.81 -13.13 2.78
CA ALA A 426 54.41 -13.71 3.95
C ALA A 426 54.44 -12.67 5.08
N LYS A 427 54.23 -13.13 6.25
CA LYS A 427 54.39 -12.35 7.48
C LYS A 427 55.77 -12.55 8.05
N CYS A 428 56.31 -11.52 8.65
CA CYS A 428 57.45 -11.72 9.53
C CYS A 428 57.14 -12.83 10.54
N VAL A 429 58.08 -13.69 10.89
CA VAL A 429 57.86 -14.75 11.89
C VAL A 429 57.40 -14.21 13.23
N ARG A 430 57.60 -12.93 13.47
CA ARG A 430 57.04 -12.16 14.58
C ARG A 430 56.00 -11.15 14.10
N TYR A 431 55.18 -11.55 13.12
CA TYR A 431 54.18 -10.66 12.50
C TYR A 431 53.28 -9.98 13.51
N ASP A 432 52.86 -10.72 14.53
CA ASP A 432 52.03 -10.18 15.60
C ASP A 432 52.71 -9.07 16.39
N GLN A 433 54.02 -8.96 16.26
CA GLN A 433 54.83 -7.95 16.92
C GLN A 433 55.31 -6.83 15.97
N CYS A 434 55.56 -7.11 14.71
CA CYS A 434 56.15 -6.14 13.79
C CYS A 434 55.23 -5.72 12.64
N GLY A 435 54.17 -6.46 12.37
CA GLY A 435 53.24 -6.17 11.30
C GLY A 435 53.82 -6.17 9.87
N GLN A 436 55.12 -6.50 9.71
CA GLN A 436 55.76 -6.45 8.40
C GLN A 436 55.40 -7.64 7.58
N THR A 437 55.05 -7.37 6.36
CA THR A 437 54.74 -8.36 5.35
C THR A 437 55.62 -8.14 4.14
N HIS A 438 55.90 -9.24 3.44
CA HIS A 438 56.53 -9.20 2.15
C HIS A 438 55.58 -9.83 1.13
N THR A 439 55.15 -9.03 0.17
CA THR A 439 54.11 -9.41 -0.79
C THR A 439 54.73 -9.69 -2.15
N ILE A 440 54.36 -10.81 -2.76
CA ILE A 440 54.74 -11.19 -4.10
C ILE A 440 53.52 -11.62 -4.92
N PRO A 441 53.54 -11.60 -6.27
CA PRO A 441 52.44 -12.07 -7.10
C PRO A 441 52.05 -13.52 -6.79
N ASP A 442 50.77 -13.82 -6.72
CA ASP A 442 50.20 -15.15 -6.58
C ASP A 442 49.66 -15.64 -7.92
N VAL A 443 50.58 -16.09 -8.76
CA VAL A 443 50.31 -16.47 -10.16
C VAL A 443 49.29 -17.60 -10.24
N GLY A 444 48.23 -17.40 -11.04
CA GLY A 444 47.13 -18.37 -11.27
C GLY A 444 45.93 -18.24 -10.33
N SER A 445 45.88 -17.22 -9.49
CA SER A 445 44.79 -17.02 -8.51
C SER A 445 43.54 -16.29 -9.04
N ARG A 446 43.51 -15.92 -10.34
CA ARG A 446 42.39 -15.17 -10.97
C ARG A 446 41.01 -15.78 -10.69
N LEU A 447 40.04 -14.93 -10.32
CA LEU A 447 38.68 -15.34 -9.94
C LEU A 447 37.81 -15.75 -11.14
N LYS A 448 36.85 -16.62 -10.88
CA LYS A 448 35.82 -17.05 -11.84
C LYS A 448 34.47 -16.39 -11.51
N ILE A 449 33.63 -16.20 -12.53
CA ILE A 449 32.36 -15.41 -12.56
C ILE A 449 31.41 -15.69 -11.37
N SER A 450 30.63 -14.65 -10.98
CA SER A 450 29.59 -14.75 -9.95
C SER A 450 28.56 -15.86 -10.25
N PRO A 451 28.25 -16.76 -9.29
CA PRO A 451 27.29 -17.85 -9.50
C PRO A 451 25.82 -17.43 -9.52
N LEU A 452 25.46 -16.19 -9.13
CA LEU A 452 24.07 -15.76 -8.95
C LEU A 452 23.46 -15.14 -10.21
N TYR A 453 24.26 -14.43 -10.98
CA TYR A 453 23.89 -13.85 -12.27
C TYR A 453 25.14 -13.66 -13.13
N ARG A 454 24.96 -13.43 -14.41
CA ARG A 454 26.02 -13.07 -15.35
C ARG A 454 25.56 -12.03 -16.34
N VAL A 455 26.51 -11.27 -16.85
CA VAL A 455 26.30 -10.30 -17.92
C VAL A 455 27.08 -10.77 -19.16
N THR A 456 26.38 -10.81 -20.29
CA THR A 456 26.98 -11.30 -21.54
C THR A 456 26.66 -10.34 -22.70
N ASP A 457 27.48 -10.43 -23.74
CA ASP A 457 27.21 -9.83 -25.04
C ASP A 457 26.20 -10.69 -25.87
N LYS A 458 25.95 -10.27 -27.09
CA LYS A 458 25.05 -10.97 -28.05
C LYS A 458 25.52 -12.40 -28.39
N ASP A 459 26.80 -12.67 -28.29
CA ASP A 459 27.43 -13.96 -28.60
C ASP A 459 27.56 -14.87 -27.37
N GLY A 460 27.04 -14.41 -26.20
CA GLY A 460 27.07 -15.14 -24.93
C GLY A 460 28.41 -15.06 -24.19
N ARG A 461 29.33 -14.19 -24.63
CA ARG A 461 30.63 -13.97 -23.95
C ARG A 461 30.40 -13.04 -22.75
N ASN A 462 31.13 -13.36 -21.66
CA ASN A 462 31.00 -12.51 -20.46
C ASN A 462 31.54 -11.12 -20.70
N MET A 463 30.82 -10.13 -20.18
CA MET A 463 31.17 -8.72 -20.23
C MET A 463 31.63 -8.23 -18.86
N ALA A 464 32.54 -7.26 -18.86
CA ALA A 464 32.87 -6.52 -17.64
C ALA A 464 31.69 -5.65 -17.20
N TYR A 465 31.42 -5.64 -15.92
CA TYR A 465 30.39 -4.81 -15.31
C TYR A 465 30.79 -4.38 -13.91
N THR A 466 30.17 -3.32 -13.41
CA THR A 466 30.22 -2.97 -12.00
C THR A 466 28.90 -3.34 -11.34
N ALA A 467 28.96 -3.71 -10.06
CA ALA A 467 27.77 -4.02 -9.28
C ALA A 467 27.89 -3.36 -7.90
N GLU A 468 26.90 -2.55 -7.57
CA GLU A 468 26.78 -1.88 -6.27
C GLU A 468 25.45 -2.24 -5.61
N GLN A 469 25.50 -2.49 -4.31
CA GLN A 469 24.31 -2.72 -3.51
C GLN A 469 24.17 -1.60 -2.46
N ALA A 470 23.07 -0.86 -2.52
CA ALA A 470 22.74 0.19 -1.56
C ALA A 470 21.23 0.24 -1.32
N GLY A 471 20.80 0.35 -0.06
CA GLY A 471 19.39 0.51 0.31
C GLY A 471 18.44 -0.55 -0.26
N GLY A 472 18.89 -1.82 -0.33
CA GLY A 472 18.09 -2.91 -0.91
C GLY A 472 18.08 -2.96 -2.45
N VAL A 473 18.80 -2.07 -3.12
CA VAL A 473 18.92 -2.04 -4.59
C VAL A 473 20.28 -2.55 -5.01
N LEU A 474 20.31 -3.54 -5.89
CA LEU A 474 21.51 -4.01 -6.60
C LEU A 474 21.56 -3.36 -7.99
N THR A 475 22.48 -2.44 -8.21
CA THR A 475 22.70 -1.80 -9.50
C THR A 475 23.83 -2.50 -10.24
N VAL A 476 23.54 -3.05 -11.41
CA VAL A 476 24.51 -3.67 -12.31
C VAL A 476 24.68 -2.77 -13.53
N THR A 477 25.87 -2.23 -13.71
CA THR A 477 26.19 -1.27 -14.79
C THR A 477 27.19 -1.84 -15.76
N VAL A 478 26.90 -1.70 -17.05
CA VAL A 478 27.73 -2.15 -18.17
C VAL A 478 28.03 -0.99 -19.10
N ASP A 479 29.29 -0.78 -19.44
CA ASP A 479 29.74 0.27 -20.36
C ASP A 479 29.61 -0.17 -21.83
N ALA A 480 28.39 -0.52 -22.25
CA ALA A 480 28.05 -0.94 -23.62
C ALA A 480 26.60 -0.60 -23.96
N ASP A 481 26.28 -0.48 -25.25
CA ASP A 481 24.90 -0.28 -25.73
C ASP A 481 24.07 -1.58 -25.69
N PHE A 482 24.72 -2.71 -25.90
CA PHE A 482 24.10 -4.04 -25.84
C PHE A 482 24.63 -4.85 -24.66
N ALA A 483 23.75 -5.35 -23.83
CA ALA A 483 24.10 -6.34 -22.81
C ALA A 483 22.89 -7.19 -22.39
N ILE A 484 23.17 -8.39 -21.92
CA ILE A 484 22.19 -9.34 -21.41
C ILE A 484 22.54 -9.69 -19.97
N LEU A 485 21.62 -9.42 -19.06
CA LEU A 485 21.67 -9.89 -17.68
C LEU A 485 20.86 -11.18 -17.56
N THR A 486 21.51 -12.26 -17.15
CA THR A 486 20.86 -13.56 -16.94
C THR A 486 21.14 -14.11 -15.55
N GLY A 487 20.18 -14.81 -14.99
CA GLY A 487 20.33 -15.53 -13.75
C GLY A 487 19.19 -16.52 -13.51
N SER A 488 19.26 -17.24 -12.42
CA SER A 488 18.22 -18.20 -12.03
C SER A 488 17.31 -17.61 -10.95
N LEU A 489 16.09 -18.10 -10.86
CA LEU A 489 15.20 -17.72 -9.75
C LEU A 489 15.73 -18.20 -8.39
N SER A 490 16.56 -19.22 -8.35
CA SER A 490 17.28 -19.59 -7.13
C SER A 490 18.32 -18.52 -6.76
N GLY A 491 19.05 -17.97 -7.75
CA GLY A 491 19.94 -16.84 -7.57
C GLY A 491 19.20 -15.59 -7.06
N ILE A 492 18.01 -15.31 -7.60
CA ILE A 492 17.14 -14.23 -7.14
C ILE A 492 16.72 -14.41 -5.67
N ARG A 493 16.38 -15.63 -5.24
CA ARG A 493 16.09 -15.92 -3.82
C ARG A 493 17.31 -15.70 -2.93
N THR A 494 18.48 -16.07 -3.39
CA THR A 494 19.73 -15.83 -2.66
C THR A 494 20.01 -14.33 -2.53
N LEU A 495 19.86 -13.56 -3.61
CA LEU A 495 20.01 -12.10 -3.58
C LEU A 495 18.98 -11.45 -2.63
N LYS A 496 17.74 -11.92 -2.64
CA LYS A 496 16.69 -11.45 -1.72
C LYS A 496 17.05 -11.75 -0.26
N ALA A 497 17.59 -12.93 0.03
CA ALA A 497 18.08 -13.29 1.37
C ALA A 497 19.31 -12.44 1.79
N GLN A 498 20.05 -11.88 0.86
CA GLN A 498 21.15 -10.94 1.09
C GLN A 498 20.66 -9.48 1.20
N GLY A 499 19.35 -9.25 1.27
CA GLY A 499 18.76 -7.94 1.44
C GLY A 499 18.58 -7.15 0.14
N VAL A 500 18.67 -7.78 -1.02
CA VAL A 500 18.33 -7.16 -2.30
C VAL A 500 16.83 -7.27 -2.53
N GLU A 501 16.16 -6.16 -2.74
CA GLU A 501 14.73 -6.09 -3.05
C GLU A 501 14.48 -5.81 -4.52
N LYS A 502 15.37 -5.05 -5.15
CA LYS A 502 15.26 -4.58 -6.53
C LYS A 502 16.60 -4.72 -7.25
N ILE A 503 16.57 -5.14 -8.50
CA ILE A 503 17.72 -5.06 -9.41
C ILE A 503 17.49 -3.93 -10.41
N VAL A 504 18.52 -3.11 -10.58
CA VAL A 504 18.60 -2.08 -11.63
C VAL A 504 19.71 -2.51 -12.59
N PHE A 505 19.37 -2.64 -13.86
CA PHE A 505 20.33 -2.95 -14.91
C PHE A 505 20.50 -1.76 -15.85
N VAL A 506 21.74 -1.30 -15.99
CA VAL A 506 22.09 -0.07 -16.69
C VAL A 506 23.10 -0.38 -17.80
N THR A 507 22.80 0.10 -19.00
CA THR A 507 23.69 0.16 -20.16
C THR A 507 23.79 1.60 -20.67
N LYS A 508 24.62 1.90 -21.65
CA LYS A 508 24.75 3.27 -22.22
C LYS A 508 23.43 3.83 -22.74
N GLY A 509 22.61 2.97 -23.35
CA GLY A 509 21.36 3.39 -24.02
C GLY A 509 20.07 3.13 -23.24
N ALA A 510 20.12 2.36 -22.16
CA ALA A 510 18.92 1.96 -21.42
C ALA A 510 19.18 1.71 -19.94
N ALA A 511 18.16 1.94 -19.14
CA ALA A 511 18.13 1.53 -17.75
C ALA A 511 16.75 0.92 -17.43
N SER A 512 16.75 -0.23 -16.79
CA SER A 512 15.55 -0.96 -16.40
C SER A 512 15.68 -1.49 -14.98
N ALA A 513 14.58 -1.62 -14.31
CA ALA A 513 14.54 -2.18 -12.97
C ALA A 513 13.39 -3.18 -12.83
N PHE A 514 13.57 -4.14 -11.93
CA PHE A 514 12.49 -5.03 -11.51
C PHE A 514 12.64 -5.40 -10.03
N ALA A 515 11.52 -5.53 -9.34
CA ALA A 515 11.53 -6.03 -7.98
C ALA A 515 11.71 -7.56 -7.98
N LEU A 516 12.49 -8.05 -7.04
CA LEU A 516 12.75 -9.50 -6.93
C LEU A 516 11.47 -10.27 -6.57
N ALA A 517 10.58 -9.62 -5.83
CA ALA A 517 9.27 -10.19 -5.47
C ALA A 517 8.43 -10.49 -6.71
N ASP A 518 8.27 -9.50 -7.59
CA ASP A 518 7.44 -9.60 -8.80
C ASP A 518 7.94 -10.70 -9.73
N LEU A 519 9.27 -10.82 -9.87
CA LEU A 519 9.85 -11.88 -10.68
C LEU A 519 9.66 -13.28 -10.07
N LEU A 520 9.67 -13.38 -8.75
CA LEU A 520 9.46 -14.64 -8.04
C LEU A 520 8.00 -15.10 -8.05
N GLU A 521 7.03 -14.18 -8.09
CA GLU A 521 5.60 -14.48 -8.23
C GLU A 521 5.28 -15.02 -9.63
N ASN A 522 5.99 -14.57 -10.66
CA ASN A 522 5.78 -14.99 -12.04
C ASN A 522 6.51 -16.29 -12.42
N GLY A 523 7.22 -16.94 -11.51
CA GLY A 523 8.05 -18.10 -11.83
C GLY A 523 8.17 -19.16 -10.75
N SER A 524 8.25 -20.43 -11.19
CA SER A 524 8.58 -21.58 -10.33
C SER A 524 10.09 -21.79 -10.21
N THR A 525 10.52 -22.51 -9.17
CA THR A 525 11.93 -22.89 -8.95
C THR A 525 12.55 -23.57 -10.19
N GLY A 526 13.77 -23.21 -10.53
CA GLY A 526 14.51 -23.78 -11.67
C GLY A 526 14.40 -23.00 -12.98
N LYS A 527 13.56 -21.97 -13.07
CA LYS A 527 13.53 -21.08 -14.23
C LYS A 527 14.70 -20.08 -14.20
N THR A 528 15.13 -19.67 -15.39
CA THR A 528 16.10 -18.58 -15.59
C THR A 528 15.39 -17.35 -16.14
N TYR A 529 15.88 -16.18 -15.78
CA TYR A 529 15.44 -14.92 -16.39
C TYR A 529 16.52 -14.39 -17.34
N LYS A 530 16.09 -13.60 -18.31
CA LYS A 530 16.95 -12.93 -19.27
C LYS A 530 16.41 -11.53 -19.55
N LEU A 531 17.14 -10.52 -19.10
CA LEU A 531 16.88 -9.11 -19.39
C LEU A 531 17.90 -8.64 -20.42
N THR A 532 17.43 -8.20 -21.56
CA THR A 532 18.27 -7.76 -22.67
C THR A 532 18.04 -6.27 -22.93
N HIS A 533 19.11 -5.51 -22.98
CA HIS A 533 19.15 -4.15 -23.52
C HIS A 533 19.90 -4.20 -24.86
N ASP A 534 19.29 -3.71 -25.94
CA ASP A 534 19.93 -3.69 -27.27
C ASP A 534 20.19 -2.25 -27.77
N GLY A 535 20.19 -1.28 -26.87
CA GLY A 535 20.35 0.14 -27.18
C GLY A 535 19.09 0.85 -27.70
N LYS A 536 18.07 0.09 -28.12
CA LYS A 536 16.78 0.62 -28.65
C LYS A 536 15.59 0.04 -27.95
N THR A 537 15.62 -1.23 -27.65
CA THR A 537 14.53 -1.96 -27.00
C THR A 537 15.04 -2.66 -25.74
N VAL A 538 14.12 -2.92 -24.84
CA VAL A 538 14.35 -3.72 -23.64
C VAL A 538 13.38 -4.89 -23.69
N THR A 539 13.92 -6.10 -23.54
CA THR A 539 13.10 -7.31 -23.46
C THR A 539 13.43 -8.06 -22.18
N PHE A 540 12.40 -8.54 -21.49
CA PHE A 540 12.56 -9.31 -20.27
C PHE A 540 11.77 -10.61 -20.37
N THR A 541 12.45 -11.73 -20.27
CA THR A 541 11.84 -13.05 -20.46
C THR A 541 12.17 -13.99 -19.30
N LEU A 542 11.29 -14.98 -19.08
CA LEU A 542 11.40 -15.94 -18.00
C LEU A 542 11.12 -17.38 -18.47
N GLY A 543 11.98 -18.31 -18.08
CA GLY A 543 11.83 -19.74 -18.32
C GLY A 543 12.35 -20.22 -19.66
N LYS A 544 12.23 -21.54 -19.93
CA LYS A 544 12.70 -22.17 -21.18
C LYS A 544 11.93 -21.69 -22.41
N ASP A 545 10.66 -21.41 -22.27
CA ASP A 545 9.79 -20.96 -23.34
C ASP A 545 9.88 -19.45 -23.60
N MET A 546 10.82 -18.77 -22.95
CA MET A 546 11.08 -17.34 -23.08
C MET A 546 9.81 -16.47 -22.93
N ALA A 547 8.92 -16.84 -21.98
CA ALA A 547 7.70 -16.08 -21.71
C ALA A 547 8.05 -14.61 -21.42
N ASP A 548 7.41 -13.69 -22.12
CA ASP A 548 7.60 -12.25 -21.93
C ASP A 548 7.06 -11.80 -20.57
N VAL A 549 7.93 -11.28 -19.76
CA VAL A 549 7.61 -10.70 -18.44
C VAL A 549 8.00 -9.22 -18.38
N SER A 550 8.10 -8.55 -19.53
CA SER A 550 8.48 -7.11 -19.58
C SER A 550 7.50 -6.21 -18.83
N ALA A 551 6.29 -6.68 -18.57
CA ALA A 551 5.27 -5.94 -17.80
C ALA A 551 5.68 -5.65 -16.35
N ILE A 552 6.62 -6.43 -15.75
CA ILE A 552 7.13 -6.17 -14.39
C ILE A 552 8.32 -5.21 -14.35
N LEU A 553 8.79 -4.74 -15.51
CA LEU A 553 9.85 -3.73 -15.55
C LEU A 553 9.32 -2.37 -15.11
N THR A 554 10.08 -1.71 -14.27
CA THR A 554 9.85 -0.35 -13.82
C THR A 554 10.97 0.57 -14.31
N LYS A 555 10.76 1.86 -14.28
CA LYS A 555 11.88 2.81 -14.41
C LYS A 555 12.76 2.71 -13.15
N PRO A 556 14.07 2.85 -13.28
CA PRO A 556 15.02 2.83 -12.17
C PRO A 556 14.70 3.81 -11.05
#